data_e0d2a1427b6a223ae10bfc72f9d9ec4e
#
_entry.id   e0d2a1427b6a223ae10bfc72f9d9ec4e
#
_cell.length_a   1.000
_cell.length_b   1.000
_cell.length_c   1.000
_cell.angle_alpha   90.00
_cell.angle_beta   90.00
_cell.angle_gamma   90.00
#
_symmetry.space_group_name_H-M   'P 1'
#
loop_
_entity.id
_entity.type
_entity.pdbx_description
1 polymer ?
#
loop_
_entity_poly.entity_id
_entity_poly.type
_entity_poly.pdbx_seq_one_letter_code
_entity_poly.pdbx_strand_id
1 'polypeptide(L)'
;MIAMAAALRSPASVRVVSAPSSAAGLAKARQASRVAMGGAGQQQQHPRGRRGAAIRASLFSPKPAAAKDARPTKVQELYVYEINERDRESPAYLRLSAKQTENALGDLVPFTNKVYNGSLDKRLGITAGICVLIQHVPDRNGDRYEAIHSFYFGDYGHISVQGPYLTYEESYLAVTGGSGVFEGVYGQVKLNQIVFPFKIFYTFYLKGIPDLPRDLLCTPVPPSPTVEPTPAAKAAAPHASISNYTN
;
A
#
# COMPACT_ATOMS: atom_id res chain seq x y z
N MET A 1 11.57 -12.08 34.56
CA MET A 1 11.23 -11.58 33.23
C MET A 1 11.78 -12.57 32.22
N ILE A 2 10.96 -13.53 31.83
CA ILE A 2 11.37 -14.67 30.99
C ILE A 2 10.86 -14.36 29.58
N ALA A 3 11.81 -14.31 28.64
CA ALA A 3 11.56 -14.09 27.24
C ALA A 3 10.63 -15.17 26.68
N MET A 4 9.45 -14.81 26.22
CA MET A 4 8.61 -15.65 25.38
C MET A 4 9.09 -15.57 23.93
N ALA A 5 10.23 -16.16 23.66
CA ALA A 5 10.73 -16.42 22.31
C ALA A 5 10.55 -17.91 21.99
N ALA A 6 9.31 -18.36 21.87
CA ALA A 6 9.06 -19.72 21.41
C ALA A 6 7.62 -19.85 20.93
N ALA A 7 7.39 -19.71 19.65
CA ALA A 7 6.43 -20.45 18.83
C ALA A 7 6.24 -19.84 17.42
N LEU A 8 7.34 -19.62 16.69
CA LEU A 8 7.28 -19.64 15.23
C LEU A 8 8.01 -20.90 14.79
N ARG A 9 7.31 -22.03 14.81
CA ARG A 9 7.77 -23.21 14.09
C ARG A 9 7.74 -22.86 12.60
N SER A 10 8.93 -22.85 12.00
CA SER A 10 9.11 -22.70 10.56
C SER A 10 8.28 -23.76 9.84
N PRO A 11 7.42 -23.37 8.88
CA PRO A 11 6.96 -24.31 7.90
C PRO A 11 8.12 -24.64 6.95
N ALA A 12 8.10 -25.85 6.43
CA ALA A 12 9.08 -26.49 5.59
C ALA A 12 9.66 -25.57 4.52
N SER A 13 10.98 -25.61 4.38
CA SER A 13 11.73 -24.97 3.30
C SER A 13 11.13 -25.36 1.94
N VAL A 14 10.57 -24.40 1.25
CA VAL A 14 10.26 -24.52 -0.17
C VAL A 14 11.60 -24.60 -0.89
N ARG A 15 11.98 -25.79 -1.34
CA ARG A 15 13.10 -25.99 -2.26
C ARG A 15 12.74 -25.32 -3.57
N VAL A 16 13.38 -24.19 -3.84
CA VAL A 16 13.46 -23.65 -5.20
C VAL A 16 14.27 -24.64 -6.02
N VAL A 17 13.61 -25.36 -6.88
CA VAL A 17 14.26 -26.22 -7.89
C VAL A 17 14.87 -25.30 -8.93
N SER A 18 16.18 -25.14 -8.87
CA SER A 18 16.96 -24.46 -9.91
C SER A 18 16.91 -25.31 -11.17
N ALA A 19 16.32 -24.79 -12.23
CA ALA A 19 16.45 -25.39 -13.55
C ALA A 19 17.89 -25.23 -14.07
N PRO A 20 18.46 -26.24 -14.75
CA PRO A 20 19.83 -26.15 -15.26
C PRO A 20 19.91 -25.14 -16.41
N SER A 21 20.79 -24.16 -16.29
CA SER A 21 21.18 -23.24 -17.35
C SER A 21 21.96 -24.04 -18.40
N SER A 22 21.33 -24.31 -19.55
CA SER A 22 22.04 -24.72 -20.74
C SER A 22 22.66 -23.51 -21.43
N ALA A 23 23.94 -23.29 -21.18
CA ALA A 23 24.76 -22.41 -21.99
C ALA A 23 25.07 -23.14 -23.31
N ALA A 24 24.39 -22.76 -24.39
CA ALA A 24 24.82 -23.06 -25.74
C ALA A 24 24.89 -21.75 -26.52
N GLY A 25 26.09 -21.46 -26.97
CA GLY A 25 26.50 -20.25 -27.62
C GLY A 25 25.77 -19.95 -28.92
N LEU A 26 25.66 -18.66 -29.20
CA LEU A 26 25.60 -18.15 -30.57
C LEU A 26 26.50 -16.92 -30.66
N ALA A 27 27.57 -17.15 -31.37
CA ALA A 27 28.52 -16.11 -31.81
C ALA A 27 27.98 -15.36 -33.03
N LYS A 28 28.26 -14.05 -33.06
CA LYS A 28 28.49 -13.19 -34.24
C LYS A 28 27.41 -13.11 -35.31
N ALA A 29 26.81 -11.93 -35.45
CA ALA A 29 26.71 -11.27 -36.75
C ALA A 29 26.71 -9.76 -36.53
N ARG A 30 27.90 -9.16 -36.69
CA ARG A 30 28.07 -7.73 -37.04
C ARG A 30 27.80 -7.64 -38.55
N GLN A 31 26.78 -6.90 -38.95
CA GLN A 31 26.63 -6.41 -40.30
C GLN A 31 26.55 -4.90 -40.26
N ALA A 32 27.67 -4.31 -40.67
CA ALA A 32 27.80 -2.90 -40.99
C ALA A 32 27.19 -2.69 -42.39
N SER A 33 26.14 -1.92 -42.48
CA SER A 33 25.66 -1.43 -43.77
C SER A 33 26.24 -0.04 -44.02
N ARG A 34 27.28 0.02 -44.82
CA ARG A 34 27.73 1.23 -45.49
C ARG A 34 26.74 1.51 -46.61
N VAL A 35 26.08 2.64 -46.56
CA VAL A 35 25.40 3.18 -47.76
C VAL A 35 26.32 4.21 -48.38
N ALA A 36 26.64 3.92 -49.63
CA ALA A 36 27.48 4.74 -50.48
C ALA A 36 26.73 5.97 -51.01
N MET A 37 27.44 7.07 -51.08
CA MET A 37 27.03 8.29 -51.79
C MET A 37 27.23 8.12 -53.31
N GLY A 38 26.27 8.59 -54.05
CA GLY A 38 26.34 8.85 -55.49
C GLY A 38 25.01 9.51 -55.88
N GLY A 39 24.91 10.67 -56.24
CA GLY A 39 25.43 11.54 -57.23
C GLY A 39 24.32 12.01 -58.15
N ALA A 40 24.29 13.33 -58.40
CA ALA A 40 23.66 14.04 -59.52
C ALA A 40 22.17 14.45 -59.43
N GLY A 41 21.84 15.63 -59.01
CA GLY A 41 21.55 16.76 -59.91
C GLY A 41 20.14 16.80 -60.48
N GLN A 42 19.33 17.66 -59.86
CA GLN A 42 18.45 18.58 -60.63
C GLN A 42 17.95 19.72 -59.73
N GLN A 43 18.36 20.92 -60.07
CA GLN A 43 17.84 22.16 -59.49
C GLN A 43 16.41 22.37 -60.03
N GLN A 44 15.46 22.42 -59.13
CA GLN A 44 14.20 23.12 -59.38
C GLN A 44 14.08 24.28 -58.40
N GLN A 45 14.16 25.47 -58.94
CA GLN A 45 13.89 26.73 -58.30
C GLN A 45 12.40 26.84 -58.05
N HIS A 46 11.99 26.99 -56.80
CA HIS A 46 10.69 27.51 -56.42
C HIS A 46 10.84 28.74 -55.54
N PRO A 47 9.91 29.72 -55.66
CA PRO A 47 10.13 31.09 -55.23
C PRO A 47 10.02 31.27 -53.73
N ARG A 48 10.84 32.19 -53.26
CA ARG A 48 10.88 32.70 -51.90
C ARG A 48 9.53 33.32 -51.47
N GLY A 49 8.80 32.63 -50.62
CA GLY A 49 7.72 33.20 -49.77
C GLY A 49 8.23 33.21 -48.32
N ARG A 50 8.92 34.26 -47.92
CA ARG A 50 9.20 34.52 -46.50
C ARG A 50 7.93 34.86 -45.79
N ARG A 51 7.37 33.92 -44.99
CA ARG A 51 6.60 34.26 -43.79
C ARG A 51 7.30 33.62 -42.61
N GLY A 52 8.21 34.36 -42.03
CA GLY A 52 8.78 34.04 -40.74
C GLY A 52 7.72 34.13 -39.69
N ALA A 53 7.15 33.00 -39.31
CA ALA A 53 6.44 32.89 -38.08
C ALA A 53 7.47 32.96 -36.92
N ALA A 54 7.62 34.16 -36.36
CA ALA A 54 8.39 34.33 -35.15
C ALA A 54 7.70 33.56 -34.07
N ILE A 55 8.24 32.38 -33.69
CA ILE A 55 7.90 31.70 -32.47
C ILE A 55 8.34 32.62 -31.32
N ARG A 56 7.46 33.51 -30.88
CA ARG A 56 7.63 34.18 -29.60
C ARG A 56 7.49 33.11 -28.52
N ALA A 57 8.58 32.55 -28.08
CA ALA A 57 8.62 31.85 -26.83
C ALA A 57 8.29 32.87 -25.72
N SER A 58 7.03 32.92 -25.31
CA SER A 58 6.62 33.70 -24.15
C SER A 58 7.18 33.03 -22.91
N LEU A 59 8.35 33.46 -22.49
CA LEU A 59 8.97 33.05 -21.22
C LEU A 59 8.16 33.51 -19.99
N PHE A 60 7.08 34.27 -20.20
CA PHE A 60 6.19 34.78 -19.17
C PHE A 60 4.74 34.50 -19.50
N SER A 61 4.40 33.29 -19.94
CA SER A 61 2.99 32.89 -19.86
C SER A 61 2.61 32.85 -18.38
N PRO A 62 1.60 33.63 -17.93
CA PRO A 62 1.16 33.54 -16.56
C PRO A 62 0.83 32.07 -16.29
N LYS A 63 1.47 31.49 -15.28
CA LYS A 63 1.13 30.14 -14.80
C LYS A 63 -0.38 30.13 -14.59
N PRO A 64 -1.13 29.21 -15.22
CA PRO A 64 -2.57 29.16 -14.98
C PRO A 64 -2.77 29.09 -13.46
N ALA A 65 -3.63 29.97 -12.93
CA ALA A 65 -3.96 29.96 -11.53
C ALA A 65 -4.36 28.52 -11.18
N ALA A 66 -3.69 27.92 -10.20
CA ALA A 66 -4.02 26.58 -9.77
C ALA A 66 -5.51 26.55 -9.46
N ALA A 67 -6.26 25.70 -10.18
CA ALA A 67 -7.67 25.52 -9.90
C ALA A 67 -7.79 25.19 -8.40
N LYS A 68 -8.63 25.93 -7.68
CA LYS A 68 -8.89 25.64 -6.28
C LYS A 68 -9.40 24.20 -6.20
N ASP A 69 -8.79 23.39 -5.36
CA ASP A 69 -9.28 22.04 -5.08
C ASP A 69 -10.73 22.16 -4.58
N ALA A 70 -11.67 21.66 -5.37
CA ALA A 70 -13.09 21.73 -5.08
C ALA A 70 -13.56 20.59 -4.15
N ARG A 71 -12.65 19.66 -3.77
CA ARG A 71 -13.00 18.54 -2.91
C ARG A 71 -13.40 19.01 -1.51
N PRO A 72 -14.32 18.28 -0.83
CA PRO A 72 -14.69 18.57 0.55
C PRO A 72 -13.45 18.63 1.46
N THR A 73 -13.40 19.64 2.33
CA THR A 73 -12.29 19.83 3.29
C THR A 73 -12.63 19.38 4.70
N LYS A 74 -13.90 19.01 4.95
CA LYS A 74 -14.35 18.43 6.23
C LYS A 74 -13.53 17.20 6.56
N VAL A 75 -12.99 17.16 7.78
CA VAL A 75 -12.33 15.95 8.30
C VAL A 75 -13.39 15.00 8.80
N GLN A 76 -13.31 13.76 8.37
CA GLN A 76 -14.18 12.67 8.84
C GLN A 76 -13.32 11.60 9.48
N GLU A 77 -13.75 11.10 10.62
CA GLU A 77 -13.03 10.04 11.34
C GLU A 77 -13.68 8.69 11.04
N LEU A 78 -12.81 7.70 10.76
CA LEU A 78 -13.21 6.30 10.62
C LEU A 78 -12.32 5.46 11.53
N TYR A 79 -12.94 4.62 12.36
CA TYR A 79 -12.26 3.78 13.32
C TYR A 79 -12.37 2.32 12.93
N VAL A 80 -11.23 1.62 12.84
CA VAL A 80 -11.21 0.20 12.52
C VAL A 80 -10.19 -0.56 13.35
N TYR A 81 -10.51 -1.81 13.62
CA TYR A 81 -9.57 -2.79 14.15
C TYR A 81 -9.13 -3.72 13.04
N GLU A 82 -7.83 -3.92 12.93
CA GLU A 82 -7.22 -5.00 12.16
C GLU A 82 -6.86 -6.12 13.13
N ILE A 83 -7.39 -7.31 12.88
CA ILE A 83 -7.17 -8.47 13.75
C ILE A 83 -6.72 -9.67 12.93
N ASN A 84 -5.57 -10.20 13.30
CA ASN A 84 -5.07 -11.46 12.80
C ASN A 84 -5.64 -12.60 13.64
N GLU A 85 -6.59 -13.33 13.11
CA GLU A 85 -7.20 -14.48 13.76
C GLU A 85 -6.43 -15.79 13.55
N ARG A 86 -5.23 -15.72 12.95
CA ARG A 86 -4.32 -16.85 12.68
C ARG A 86 -4.90 -17.93 11.76
N ASP A 87 -5.86 -17.56 10.92
CA ASP A 87 -6.57 -18.45 10.01
C ASP A 87 -6.21 -18.24 8.52
N ARG A 88 -5.19 -17.38 8.24
CA ARG A 88 -4.82 -16.96 6.88
C ARG A 88 -3.32 -17.10 6.57
N GLU A 89 -2.56 -17.79 7.40
CA GLU A 89 -1.09 -17.89 7.29
C GLU A 89 -0.40 -16.51 7.22
N SER A 90 -1.05 -15.49 7.78
CA SER A 90 -0.61 -14.09 7.79
C SER A 90 -0.11 -13.73 9.20
N PRO A 91 0.90 -12.83 9.30
CA PRO A 91 1.78 -12.38 8.24
C PRO A 91 2.79 -13.48 7.83
N ALA A 92 3.21 -13.47 6.57
CA ALA A 92 4.34 -14.26 6.12
C ALA A 92 5.63 -13.43 6.25
N TYR A 93 6.71 -14.04 6.71
CA TYR A 93 8.00 -13.35 6.84
C TYR A 93 9.00 -13.91 5.83
N LEU A 94 9.39 -13.08 4.85
CA LEU A 94 10.30 -13.46 3.79
C LEU A 94 11.67 -12.81 4.03
N ARG A 95 12.63 -13.59 4.48
CA ARG A 95 14.00 -13.13 4.67
C ARG A 95 14.74 -13.11 3.33
N LEU A 96 14.99 -11.93 2.81
CA LEU A 96 15.71 -11.71 1.55
C LEU A 96 17.17 -11.34 1.79
N SER A 97 17.52 -10.90 3.00
CA SER A 97 18.89 -10.58 3.36
C SER A 97 19.73 -11.86 3.57
N ALA A 98 21.04 -11.71 3.45
CA ALA A 98 21.99 -12.79 3.80
C ALA A 98 22.02 -13.09 5.30
N LYS A 99 21.49 -12.21 6.15
CA LYS A 99 21.37 -12.37 7.59
C LYS A 99 20.15 -13.21 7.94
N GLN A 100 20.30 -14.51 8.01
CA GLN A 100 19.20 -15.47 8.23
C GLN A 100 18.64 -15.46 9.66
N THR A 101 19.36 -14.93 10.63
CA THR A 101 19.01 -14.95 12.06
C THR A 101 18.51 -13.64 12.61
N GLU A 102 18.70 -12.56 11.89
CA GLU A 102 18.31 -11.20 12.29
C GLU A 102 17.36 -10.58 11.27
N ASN A 103 16.49 -9.70 11.75
CA ASN A 103 15.70 -8.82 10.88
C ASN A 103 16.64 -7.85 10.17
N ALA A 104 16.52 -7.70 8.86
CA ALA A 104 17.45 -6.90 8.08
C ALA A 104 16.76 -6.13 6.96
N LEU A 105 17.41 -5.05 6.52
CA LEU A 105 16.94 -4.22 5.42
C LEU A 105 16.57 -5.07 4.20
N GLY A 106 15.37 -4.86 3.68
CA GLY A 106 14.83 -5.51 2.50
C GLY A 106 14.01 -6.77 2.77
N ASP A 107 13.97 -7.28 4.01
CA ASP A 107 13.05 -8.37 4.36
C ASP A 107 11.60 -7.93 4.15
N LEU A 108 10.77 -8.83 3.66
CA LEU A 108 9.39 -8.54 3.28
C LEU A 108 8.40 -9.24 4.22
N VAL A 109 7.33 -8.53 4.53
CA VAL A 109 6.24 -9.06 5.35
C VAL A 109 4.91 -8.83 4.63
N PRO A 110 4.53 -9.68 3.68
CA PRO A 110 3.19 -9.66 3.11
C PRO A 110 2.18 -10.11 4.17
N PHE A 111 1.02 -9.46 4.17
CA PHE A 111 -0.02 -9.73 5.16
C PHE A 111 -1.42 -9.50 4.62
N THR A 112 -2.38 -10.20 5.26
CA THR A 112 -3.81 -9.99 5.11
C THR A 112 -4.47 -10.34 6.44
N ASN A 113 -5.23 -9.41 6.99
CA ASN A 113 -5.89 -9.58 8.28
C ASN A 113 -7.35 -9.13 8.18
N LYS A 114 -8.18 -9.58 9.11
CA LYS A 114 -9.58 -9.20 9.16
C LYS A 114 -9.75 -7.79 9.70
N VAL A 115 -10.69 -7.03 9.10
CA VAL A 115 -11.02 -5.66 9.50
C VAL A 115 -12.42 -5.64 10.10
N TYR A 116 -12.50 -5.05 11.28
CA TYR A 116 -13.72 -4.80 12.03
C TYR A 116 -13.92 -3.30 12.25
N ASN A 117 -15.15 -2.86 12.42
CA ASN A 117 -15.42 -1.49 12.82
C ASN A 117 -14.88 -1.18 14.23
N GLY A 118 -14.80 0.10 14.58
CA GLY A 118 -14.25 0.54 15.87
C GLY A 118 -15.02 0.02 17.10
N SER A 119 -16.30 -0.37 16.97
CA SER A 119 -17.12 -0.97 18.04
C SER A 119 -16.97 -2.49 18.12
N LEU A 120 -16.25 -3.13 17.19
CA LEU A 120 -16.00 -4.59 17.14
C LEU A 120 -17.27 -5.45 16.98
N ASP A 121 -18.37 -4.85 16.57
CA ASP A 121 -19.66 -5.52 16.37
C ASP A 121 -19.97 -5.81 14.90
N LYS A 122 -19.13 -5.32 13.96
CA LYS A 122 -19.35 -5.50 12.53
C LYS A 122 -18.06 -5.84 11.79
N ARG A 123 -18.10 -6.89 10.96
CA ARG A 123 -17.06 -7.23 10.00
C ARG A 123 -17.12 -6.28 8.80
N LEU A 124 -15.99 -5.61 8.48
CA LEU A 124 -15.92 -4.68 7.35
C LEU A 124 -15.20 -5.29 6.13
N GLY A 125 -14.23 -6.16 6.36
CA GLY A 125 -13.46 -6.71 5.27
C GLY A 125 -12.08 -7.20 5.71
N ILE A 126 -11.06 -6.88 4.89
CA ILE A 126 -9.66 -7.25 5.15
C ILE A 126 -8.73 -6.08 4.91
N THR A 127 -7.54 -6.16 5.52
CA THR A 127 -6.34 -5.51 5.01
C THR A 127 -5.63 -6.45 4.04
N ALA A 128 -4.91 -5.90 3.08
CA ALA A 128 -3.95 -6.65 2.28
C ALA A 128 -2.80 -5.75 1.87
N GLY A 129 -1.57 -6.20 2.07
CA GLY A 129 -0.42 -5.39 1.76
C GLY A 129 0.91 -6.05 2.08
N ILE A 130 1.92 -5.21 2.11
CA ILE A 130 3.29 -5.59 2.35
C ILE A 130 3.99 -4.54 3.21
N CYS A 131 4.80 -5.01 4.14
CA CYS A 131 5.78 -4.18 4.83
C CYS A 131 7.19 -4.55 4.36
N VAL A 132 7.99 -3.55 4.05
CA VAL A 132 9.41 -3.71 3.73
C VAL A 132 10.21 -3.26 4.95
N LEU A 133 11.04 -4.14 5.47
CA LEU A 133 11.90 -3.79 6.61
C LEU A 133 12.95 -2.77 6.18
N ILE A 134 12.95 -1.62 6.82
CA ILE A 134 13.88 -0.52 6.57
C ILE A 134 15.01 -0.52 7.60
N GLN A 135 14.69 -0.79 8.85
CA GLN A 135 15.67 -0.77 9.93
C GLN A 135 15.25 -1.69 11.07
N HIS A 136 16.14 -2.56 11.49
CA HIS A 136 16.04 -3.27 12.77
C HIS A 136 16.52 -2.35 13.89
N VAL A 137 15.75 -2.22 14.98
CA VAL A 137 16.01 -1.29 16.10
C VAL A 137 16.01 -2.07 17.42
N PRO A 138 17.09 -2.84 17.73
CA PRO A 138 17.15 -3.69 18.91
C PRO A 138 16.93 -2.92 20.21
N ASP A 139 17.48 -1.71 20.32
CA ASP A 139 17.36 -0.85 21.52
C ASP A 139 15.92 -0.46 21.84
N ARG A 140 15.02 -0.48 20.85
CA ARG A 140 13.59 -0.24 21.02
C ARG A 140 12.78 -1.55 21.03
N ASN A 141 13.45 -2.70 20.97
CA ASN A 141 12.84 -4.02 20.82
C ASN A 141 11.81 -4.06 19.70
N GLY A 142 12.19 -3.54 18.53
CA GLY A 142 11.28 -3.42 17.39
C GLY A 142 11.97 -3.09 16.07
N ASP A 143 11.13 -2.83 15.09
CA ASP A 143 11.52 -2.60 13.70
C ASP A 143 10.82 -1.39 13.12
N ARG A 144 11.45 -0.78 12.12
CA ARG A 144 10.87 0.23 11.26
C ARG A 144 10.63 -0.37 9.88
N TYR A 145 9.40 -0.31 9.43
CA TYR A 145 8.98 -0.73 8.11
C TYR A 145 8.51 0.45 7.26
N GLU A 146 8.62 0.31 5.94
CA GLU A 146 7.80 1.03 4.98
C GLU A 146 6.58 0.14 4.70
N ALA A 147 5.39 0.58 5.09
CA ALA A 147 4.15 -0.16 4.92
C ALA A 147 3.38 0.37 3.71
N ILE A 148 2.88 -0.54 2.87
CA ILE A 148 2.04 -0.26 1.71
C ILE A 148 0.88 -1.25 1.76
N HIS A 149 -0.32 -0.77 2.05
CA HIS A 149 -1.47 -1.66 2.15
C HIS A 149 -2.81 -0.96 1.88
N SER A 150 -3.84 -1.77 1.69
CA SER A 150 -5.20 -1.32 1.46
C SER A 150 -6.14 -1.96 2.47
N PHE A 151 -7.20 -1.21 2.78
CA PHE A 151 -8.35 -1.66 3.56
C PHE A 151 -9.52 -1.82 2.61
N TYR A 152 -10.08 -3.01 2.52
CA TYR A 152 -11.20 -3.33 1.65
C TYR A 152 -12.50 -3.36 2.46
N PHE A 153 -13.50 -2.64 1.98
CA PHE A 153 -14.79 -2.43 2.65
C PHE A 153 -15.97 -2.90 1.79
N GLY A 154 -15.84 -4.08 1.17
CA GLY A 154 -16.90 -4.66 0.35
C GLY A 154 -17.41 -3.68 -0.73
N ASP A 155 -18.71 -3.50 -0.81
CA ASP A 155 -19.36 -2.62 -1.82
C ASP A 155 -18.99 -1.15 -1.66
N TYR A 156 -18.48 -0.73 -0.50
CA TYR A 156 -18.03 0.65 -0.32
C TYR A 156 -16.71 0.97 -1.02
N GLY A 157 -15.93 -0.04 -1.42
CA GLY A 157 -14.64 0.13 -2.07
C GLY A 157 -13.44 -0.08 -1.13
N HIS A 158 -12.36 0.65 -1.34
CA HIS A 158 -11.13 0.50 -0.54
C HIS A 158 -10.46 1.84 -0.26
N ILE A 159 -9.62 1.86 0.78
CA ILE A 159 -8.69 2.94 1.09
C ILE A 159 -7.27 2.36 1.03
N SER A 160 -6.36 3.03 0.32
CA SER A 160 -4.94 2.69 0.26
C SER A 160 -4.11 3.64 1.11
N VAL A 161 -3.11 3.10 1.80
CA VAL A 161 -2.23 3.85 2.68
C VAL A 161 -0.77 3.46 2.47
N GLN A 162 0.12 4.42 2.75
CA GLN A 162 1.57 4.20 2.70
C GLN A 162 2.28 5.06 3.72
N GLY A 163 3.35 4.54 4.30
CA GLY A 163 4.24 5.31 5.17
C GLY A 163 4.97 4.46 6.22
N PRO A 164 5.61 5.12 7.18
CA PRO A 164 6.37 4.44 8.20
C PRO A 164 5.45 3.65 9.14
N TYR A 165 5.79 2.40 9.41
CA TYR A 165 5.22 1.60 10.47
C TYR A 165 6.33 1.26 11.48
N LEU A 166 6.20 1.78 12.69
CA LEU A 166 7.11 1.55 13.81
C LEU A 166 6.43 0.57 14.77
N THR A 167 7.04 -0.60 14.98
CA THR A 167 6.40 -1.63 15.81
C THR A 167 6.45 -1.33 17.31
N TYR A 168 7.16 -0.28 17.69
CA TYR A 168 7.44 0.12 19.08
C TYR A 168 6.76 1.43 19.50
N GLU A 169 6.11 2.15 18.59
CA GLU A 169 5.38 3.39 18.88
C GLU A 169 4.28 3.65 17.85
N GLU A 170 3.41 4.62 18.14
CA GLU A 170 2.37 5.05 17.20
C GLU A 170 2.97 5.58 15.90
N SER A 171 2.31 5.26 14.80
CA SER A 171 2.75 5.67 13.46
C SER A 171 1.64 6.39 12.71
N TYR A 172 2.02 7.26 11.78
CA TYR A 172 1.10 7.94 10.89
C TYR A 172 1.46 7.62 9.44
N LEU A 173 0.49 7.09 8.69
CA LEU A 173 0.63 6.80 7.28
C LEU A 173 -0.23 7.77 6.47
N ALA A 174 0.22 8.11 5.27
CA ALA A 174 -0.57 8.90 4.33
C ALA A 174 -1.69 8.04 3.74
N VAL A 175 -2.89 8.60 3.59
CA VAL A 175 -3.94 8.06 2.74
C VAL A 175 -3.60 8.44 1.31
N THR A 176 -3.25 7.45 0.49
CA THR A 176 -2.75 7.65 -0.88
C THR A 176 -3.87 7.64 -1.92
N GLY A 177 -5.07 7.20 -1.54
CA GLY A 177 -6.25 7.19 -2.39
C GLY A 177 -7.25 6.14 -1.98
N GLY A 178 -8.29 5.98 -2.79
CA GLY A 178 -9.32 4.98 -2.58
C GLY A 178 -10.22 4.83 -3.79
N SER A 179 -11.18 3.92 -3.69
CA SER A 179 -12.20 3.66 -4.71
C SER A 179 -13.60 3.60 -4.12
N GLY A 180 -14.61 3.57 -4.97
CA GLY A 180 -16.00 3.56 -4.52
C GLY A 180 -16.37 4.83 -3.78
N VAL A 181 -16.93 4.73 -2.57
CA VAL A 181 -17.28 5.91 -1.75
C VAL A 181 -16.05 6.70 -1.29
N PHE A 182 -14.85 6.11 -1.42
CA PHE A 182 -13.58 6.72 -1.06
C PHE A 182 -12.84 7.34 -2.26
N GLU A 183 -13.46 7.43 -3.44
CA GLU A 183 -12.84 8.08 -4.59
C GLU A 183 -12.51 9.54 -4.27
N GLY A 184 -11.25 9.94 -4.51
CA GLY A 184 -10.75 11.28 -4.20
C GLY A 184 -10.32 11.50 -2.76
N VAL A 185 -10.37 10.46 -1.90
CA VAL A 185 -9.96 10.54 -0.50
C VAL A 185 -8.48 10.89 -0.37
N TYR A 186 -8.19 11.71 0.62
CA TYR A 186 -6.83 12.01 1.10
C TYR A 186 -6.85 12.27 2.59
N GLY A 187 -5.70 12.28 3.21
CA GLY A 187 -5.55 12.50 4.64
C GLY A 187 -4.46 11.63 5.24
N GLN A 188 -4.68 11.20 6.46
CA GLN A 188 -3.74 10.33 7.17
C GLN A 188 -4.48 9.31 8.01
N VAL A 189 -3.79 8.26 8.37
CA VAL A 189 -4.25 7.27 9.34
C VAL A 189 -3.22 7.13 10.45
N LYS A 190 -3.70 7.19 11.69
CA LYS A 190 -2.94 6.85 12.88
C LYS A 190 -3.04 5.36 13.11
N LEU A 191 -1.90 4.70 13.22
CA LEU A 191 -1.74 3.29 13.53
C LEU A 191 -1.29 3.14 14.98
N ASN A 192 -2.07 2.43 15.78
CA ASN A 192 -1.75 2.09 17.17
C ASN A 192 -1.64 0.58 17.32
N GLN A 193 -0.41 0.08 17.47
CA GLN A 193 -0.12 -1.33 17.70
C GLN A 193 -0.55 -1.72 19.11
N ILE A 194 -1.56 -2.60 19.24
CA ILE A 194 -2.08 -3.04 20.53
C ILE A 194 -1.41 -4.34 20.98
N VAL A 195 -1.37 -5.33 20.08
CA VAL A 195 -0.70 -6.62 20.31
C VAL A 195 0.06 -6.99 19.03
N PHE A 196 1.38 -6.93 19.07
CA PHE A 196 2.21 -7.27 17.91
C PHE A 196 2.25 -8.78 17.66
N PRO A 197 2.10 -9.24 16.44
CA PRO A 197 1.65 -8.57 15.21
C PRO A 197 0.14 -8.74 14.97
N PHE A 198 -0.67 -9.02 16.00
CA PHE A 198 -2.01 -9.61 15.86
C PHE A 198 -3.16 -8.61 15.96
N LYS A 199 -2.96 -7.45 16.59
CA LYS A 199 -4.05 -6.52 16.83
C LYS A 199 -3.59 -5.08 16.71
N ILE A 200 -4.19 -4.36 15.76
CA ILE A 200 -3.89 -2.96 15.49
C ILE A 200 -5.21 -2.17 15.47
N PHE A 201 -5.18 -0.98 16.04
CA PHE A 201 -6.28 -0.02 15.96
C PHE A 201 -5.88 1.15 15.08
N TYR A 202 -6.75 1.50 14.13
CA TYR A 202 -6.54 2.60 13.21
C TYR A 202 -7.57 3.71 13.42
N THR A 203 -7.10 4.95 13.41
CA THR A 203 -7.94 6.14 13.33
C THR A 203 -7.62 6.87 12.03
N PHE A 204 -8.53 6.82 11.08
CA PHE A 204 -8.42 7.57 9.84
C PHE A 204 -8.94 8.99 10.03
N TYR A 205 -8.24 9.97 9.46
CA TYR A 205 -8.63 11.37 9.33
C TYR A 205 -8.76 11.67 7.85
N LEU A 206 -9.98 11.50 7.32
CA LEU A 206 -10.28 11.51 5.89
C LEU A 206 -10.84 12.85 5.44
N LYS A 207 -10.43 13.28 4.25
CA LYS A 207 -10.93 14.46 3.53
C LYS A 207 -11.16 14.11 2.07
N GLY A 208 -11.79 15.01 1.32
CA GLY A 208 -11.91 14.89 -0.14
C GLY A 208 -13.09 14.06 -0.61
N ILE A 209 -13.90 13.55 0.31
CA ILE A 209 -15.05 12.69 0.04
C ILE A 209 -16.33 13.24 0.67
N PRO A 210 -17.52 12.87 0.17
CA PRO A 210 -18.79 13.09 0.85
C PRO A 210 -18.85 12.45 2.23
N ASP A 211 -19.91 12.69 2.98
CA ASP A 211 -20.09 12.06 4.29
C ASP A 211 -20.05 10.54 4.20
N LEU A 212 -19.33 9.93 5.13
CA LEU A 212 -19.18 8.48 5.19
C LEU A 212 -20.54 7.79 5.40
N PRO A 213 -20.74 6.60 4.80
CA PRO A 213 -21.91 5.77 5.06
C PRO A 213 -22.08 5.47 6.55
N ARG A 214 -23.33 5.49 7.04
CA ARG A 214 -23.64 5.24 8.45
C ARG A 214 -23.13 3.89 8.96
N ASP A 215 -23.12 2.87 8.10
CA ASP A 215 -22.63 1.53 8.43
C ASP A 215 -21.14 1.46 8.78
N LEU A 216 -20.38 2.45 8.36
CA LEU A 216 -18.94 2.56 8.67
C LEU A 216 -18.67 3.41 9.93
N LEU A 217 -19.69 4.13 10.42
CA LEU A 217 -19.56 5.03 11.57
C LEU A 217 -19.95 4.31 12.86
N CYS A 218 -19.15 4.49 13.89
CA CYS A 218 -19.42 3.96 15.22
C CYS A 218 -18.68 4.75 16.29
N THR A 219 -19.10 4.59 17.55
CA THR A 219 -18.27 4.99 18.69
C THR A 219 -17.31 3.85 18.99
N PRO A 220 -15.99 4.07 18.91
CA PRO A 220 -15.03 3.00 19.08
C PRO A 220 -14.97 2.51 20.53
N VAL A 221 -14.78 1.20 20.69
CA VAL A 221 -14.34 0.62 21.97
C VAL A 221 -12.90 1.06 22.20
N PRO A 222 -12.52 1.53 23.40
CA PRO A 222 -11.16 1.90 23.69
C PRO A 222 -10.17 0.76 23.43
N PRO A 223 -9.07 0.99 22.71
CA PRO A 223 -8.11 -0.05 22.41
C PRO A 223 -7.49 -0.67 23.66
N SER A 224 -7.54 -2.01 23.74
CA SER A 224 -6.83 -2.78 24.76
C SER A 224 -6.48 -4.18 24.26
N PRO A 225 -5.50 -4.87 24.85
CA PRO A 225 -5.13 -6.24 24.46
C PRO A 225 -6.30 -7.24 24.56
N THR A 226 -7.25 -7.00 25.44
CA THR A 226 -8.35 -7.93 25.75
C THR A 226 -9.61 -7.73 24.91
N VAL A 227 -9.73 -6.63 24.15
CA VAL A 227 -10.90 -6.41 23.30
C VAL A 227 -10.95 -7.42 22.16
N GLU A 228 -12.14 -7.93 21.88
CA GLU A 228 -12.37 -8.92 20.83
C GLU A 228 -13.65 -8.57 20.06
N PRO A 229 -13.70 -8.88 18.75
CA PRO A 229 -14.95 -8.78 18.00
C PRO A 229 -16.04 -9.67 18.59
N THR A 230 -17.28 -9.23 18.44
CA THR A 230 -18.42 -10.07 18.85
C THR A 230 -18.42 -11.40 18.10
N PRO A 231 -18.99 -12.47 18.67
CA PRO A 231 -19.09 -13.76 17.96
C PRO A 231 -19.79 -13.63 16.60
N ALA A 232 -20.82 -12.78 16.52
CA ALA A 232 -21.55 -12.53 15.27
C ALA A 232 -20.66 -11.86 14.21
N ALA A 233 -19.84 -10.86 14.60
CA ALA A 233 -18.90 -10.22 13.70
C ALA A 233 -17.77 -11.16 13.24
N LYS A 234 -17.25 -12.00 14.14
CA LYS A 234 -16.26 -13.05 13.78
C LYS A 234 -16.84 -14.04 12.78
N ALA A 235 -18.09 -14.45 12.96
CA ALA A 235 -18.80 -15.34 12.05
C ALA A 235 -19.32 -14.64 10.79
N ALA A 236 -19.10 -13.32 10.66
CA ALA A 236 -19.63 -12.50 9.59
C ALA A 236 -21.15 -12.72 9.36
N ALA A 237 -21.90 -12.80 10.46
CA ALA A 237 -23.34 -12.95 10.37
C ALA A 237 -23.98 -11.77 9.59
N PRO A 238 -25.09 -11.95 8.86
CA PRO A 238 -25.66 -10.92 7.97
C PRO A 238 -25.92 -9.56 8.63
N HIS A 239 -26.26 -9.55 9.92
CA HIS A 239 -26.50 -8.33 10.70
C HIS A 239 -25.22 -7.73 11.30
N ALA A 240 -24.12 -8.47 11.28
CA ALA A 240 -22.83 -8.12 11.85
C ALA A 240 -21.72 -8.07 10.81
N SER A 241 -22.06 -7.87 9.55
CA SER A 241 -21.15 -7.62 8.44
C SER A 241 -21.74 -6.58 7.50
N ILE A 242 -20.89 -5.89 6.75
CA ILE A 242 -21.35 -5.07 5.63
C ILE A 242 -21.64 -5.97 4.42
N SER A 243 -22.44 -5.45 3.47
CA SER A 243 -22.75 -6.17 2.24
C SER A 243 -21.48 -6.44 1.43
N ASN A 244 -21.36 -7.67 0.90
CA ASN A 244 -20.25 -8.11 0.06
C ASN A 244 -18.87 -7.77 0.66
N TYR A 245 -18.74 -7.88 1.99
CA TYR A 245 -17.45 -7.68 2.63
C TYR A 245 -16.37 -8.56 1.97
N THR A 246 -15.19 -8.01 1.79
CA THR A 246 -14.05 -8.79 1.27
C THR A 246 -13.57 -9.77 2.34
N ASN A 247 -13.35 -11.02 1.96
CA ASN A 247 -12.85 -12.07 2.85
C ASN A 247 -11.55 -12.67 2.33
#